data_536ba22c12f9c6c7cda2becc540df08e
#
_entry.id   536ba22c12f9c6c7cda2becc540df08e
#
_cell.length_a   1.000
_cell.length_b   1.000
_cell.length_c   1.000
_cell.angle_alpha   90.00
_cell.angle_beta   90.00
_cell.angle_gamma   90.00
#
_symmetry.space_group_name_H-M   'P 1'
#
loop_
_entity.id
_entity.type
_entity.pdbx_description
1 polymer ?
#
loop_
_entity_poly.entity_id
_entity_poly.type
_entity_poly.pdbx_seq_one_letter_code
_entity_poly.pdbx_strand_id
1 'polypeptide(L)'
;MSNENKNLLDLNPIFKGETKNIDFSFRFAPENLDSDIVFSSPVKVTGRVFEKASGSTRTESLVMAEISLSGEYKTNCARCLDELCVPVDFSDEYSVAAELQNEQGEGMLLAPAGILDIGECADSLFFMELPSKHLCSDDCKGLCQGCGKNLNVEKCTCSGKNIDPRLAVLKKLLDKQEN
;
A
#
# COMPACT_ATOMS: atom_id res chain seq x y z
N MET A 1 -9.17 16.84 -17.60
CA MET A 1 -10.63 16.65 -17.37
C MET A 1 -10.72 15.38 -16.55
N SER A 2 -10.84 15.56 -15.26
CA SER A 2 -10.82 14.49 -14.25
C SER A 2 -12.06 13.62 -14.43
N ASN A 3 -11.85 12.35 -14.70
CA ASN A 3 -12.93 11.37 -14.77
C ASN A 3 -13.37 11.08 -13.33
N GLU A 4 -14.36 11.84 -12.85
CA GLU A 4 -15.01 11.59 -11.57
C GLU A 4 -15.88 10.32 -11.64
N ASN A 5 -15.25 9.17 -11.88
CA ASN A 5 -15.89 7.89 -11.62
C ASN A 5 -15.72 7.60 -10.12
N LYS A 6 -16.42 8.35 -9.30
CA LYS A 6 -16.55 8.06 -7.88
C LYS A 6 -17.30 6.73 -7.77
N ASN A 7 -16.60 5.69 -7.35
CA ASN A 7 -17.20 4.39 -7.02
C ASN A 7 -17.93 4.53 -5.68
N LEU A 8 -19.06 5.23 -5.71
CA LEU A 8 -19.88 5.48 -4.54
C LEU A 8 -20.83 4.29 -4.31
N LEU A 9 -20.81 3.75 -3.10
CA LEU A 9 -21.66 2.65 -2.68
C LEU A 9 -22.72 3.17 -1.71
N ASP A 10 -23.98 3.01 -2.05
CA ASP A 10 -25.10 3.36 -1.16
C ASP A 10 -25.34 2.24 -0.15
N LEU A 11 -25.04 2.51 1.12
CA LEU A 11 -25.20 1.59 2.24
C LEU A 11 -26.51 1.80 3.01
N ASN A 12 -27.34 2.77 2.62
CA ASN A 12 -28.62 3.02 3.28
C ASN A 12 -29.52 1.77 3.36
N PRO A 13 -29.58 0.87 2.34
CA PRO A 13 -30.34 -0.38 2.45
C PRO A 13 -29.84 -1.31 3.57
N ILE A 14 -28.53 -1.33 3.86
CA ILE A 14 -27.97 -2.10 4.99
C ILE A 14 -28.33 -1.41 6.31
N PHE A 15 -28.08 -0.11 6.44
CA PHE A 15 -28.39 0.62 7.67
C PHE A 15 -29.87 0.62 8.03
N LYS A 16 -30.77 0.48 7.05
CA LYS A 16 -32.22 0.33 7.25
C LYS A 16 -32.67 -1.12 7.47
N GLY A 17 -31.75 -2.09 7.35
CA GLY A 17 -32.08 -3.52 7.49
C GLY A 17 -32.88 -4.10 6.30
N GLU A 18 -32.87 -3.43 5.15
CA GLU A 18 -33.56 -3.87 3.92
C GLU A 18 -32.77 -4.97 3.20
N THR A 19 -31.41 -4.89 3.27
CA THR A 19 -30.49 -5.88 2.73
C THR A 19 -29.43 -6.21 3.78
N LYS A 20 -28.88 -7.44 3.72
CA LYS A 20 -27.84 -7.91 4.66
C LYS A 20 -26.43 -7.75 4.12
N ASN A 21 -26.28 -7.66 2.81
CA ASN A 21 -25.00 -7.51 2.14
C ASN A 21 -25.14 -6.80 0.81
N ILE A 22 -24.09 -6.12 0.38
CA ILE A 22 -23.93 -5.49 -0.91
C ILE A 22 -22.53 -5.86 -1.43
N ASP A 23 -22.49 -6.55 -2.57
CA ASP A 23 -21.23 -6.90 -3.23
C ASP A 23 -20.84 -5.80 -4.22
N PHE A 24 -19.54 -5.58 -4.39
CA PHE A 24 -19.02 -4.64 -5.36
C PHE A 24 -17.78 -5.19 -6.09
N SER A 25 -17.58 -4.72 -7.33
CA SER A 25 -16.39 -5.03 -8.11
C SER A 25 -16.15 -3.94 -9.13
N PHE A 26 -14.93 -3.39 -9.14
CA PHE A 26 -14.51 -2.39 -10.12
C PHE A 26 -13.01 -2.49 -10.38
N ARG A 27 -12.49 -1.64 -11.27
CA ARG A 27 -11.07 -1.50 -11.52
C ARG A 27 -10.69 -0.04 -11.36
N PHE A 28 -9.55 0.21 -10.75
CA PHE A 28 -9.01 1.56 -10.61
C PHE A 28 -7.52 1.58 -10.94
N ALA A 29 -7.04 2.74 -11.33
CA ALA A 29 -5.62 3.01 -11.46
C ALA A 29 -5.25 3.97 -10.34
N PRO A 30 -4.39 3.58 -9.39
CA PRO A 30 -3.93 4.47 -8.34
C PRO A 30 -3.29 5.73 -8.95
N GLU A 31 -3.65 6.89 -8.40
CA GLU A 31 -3.13 8.19 -8.83
C GLU A 31 -2.03 8.66 -7.87
N ASN A 32 -1.21 9.63 -8.29
CA ASN A 32 -0.17 10.27 -7.45
C ASN A 32 0.92 9.32 -6.91
N LEU A 33 1.25 8.28 -7.68
CA LEU A 33 2.35 7.37 -7.37
C LEU A 33 3.70 7.96 -7.79
N ASP A 34 4.76 7.43 -7.18
CA ASP A 34 6.12 7.68 -7.64
C ASP A 34 6.28 7.27 -9.11
N SER A 35 7.06 8.03 -9.87
CA SER A 35 7.30 7.81 -11.29
C SER A 35 7.84 6.41 -11.64
N ASP A 36 8.37 5.73 -10.63
CA ASP A 36 8.99 4.41 -10.77
C ASP A 36 8.00 3.25 -10.66
N ILE A 37 6.73 3.54 -10.31
CA ILE A 37 5.67 2.54 -10.24
C ILE A 37 4.80 2.61 -11.48
N VAL A 38 4.76 1.53 -12.26
CA VAL A 38 4.02 1.46 -13.52
C VAL A 38 3.07 0.27 -13.49
N PHE A 39 1.78 0.53 -13.68
CA PHE A 39 0.78 -0.53 -13.81
C PHE A 39 0.64 -0.98 -15.25
N SER A 40 0.72 -2.29 -15.48
CA SER A 40 0.42 -2.90 -16.78
C SER A 40 -1.09 -2.95 -17.06
N SER A 41 -1.89 -3.02 -16.00
CA SER A 41 -3.37 -3.01 -16.04
C SER A 41 -3.92 -2.41 -14.77
N PRO A 42 -5.13 -1.84 -14.79
CA PRO A 42 -5.77 -1.34 -13.59
C PRO A 42 -5.93 -2.44 -12.52
N VAL A 43 -5.74 -2.06 -11.25
CA VAL A 43 -5.94 -2.93 -10.08
C VAL A 43 -7.43 -3.28 -9.98
N LYS A 44 -7.71 -4.56 -9.78
CA LYS A 44 -9.06 -5.05 -9.55
C LYS A 44 -9.38 -4.93 -8.07
N VAL A 45 -10.51 -4.30 -7.77
CA VAL A 45 -11.09 -4.21 -6.42
C VAL A 45 -12.35 -5.05 -6.40
N THR A 46 -12.46 -5.92 -5.40
CA THR A 46 -13.66 -6.72 -5.13
C THR A 46 -13.93 -6.71 -3.64
N GLY A 47 -15.18 -6.83 -3.27
CA GLY A 47 -15.51 -6.93 -1.87
C GLY A 47 -17.00 -6.95 -1.62
N ARG A 48 -17.35 -6.91 -0.36
CA ARG A 48 -18.74 -6.85 0.11
C ARG A 48 -18.85 -6.02 1.37
N VAL A 49 -19.96 -5.34 1.53
CA VAL A 49 -20.37 -4.75 2.80
C VAL A 49 -21.51 -5.57 3.37
N PHE A 50 -21.40 -5.94 4.65
CA PHE A 50 -22.36 -6.85 5.27
C PHE A 50 -22.58 -6.54 6.75
N GLU A 51 -23.71 -7.01 7.26
CA GLU A 51 -24.05 -6.94 8.67
C GLU A 51 -23.43 -8.13 9.43
N LYS A 52 -22.64 -7.84 10.46
CA LYS A 52 -22.04 -8.84 11.36
C LYS A 52 -22.69 -8.72 12.72
N ALA A 53 -23.26 -9.80 13.24
CA ALA A 53 -23.83 -9.82 14.58
C ALA A 53 -22.73 -9.57 15.63
N SER A 54 -22.88 -8.54 16.46
CA SER A 54 -21.98 -8.21 17.54
C SER A 54 -22.52 -8.77 18.85
N GLY A 55 -21.87 -9.80 19.41
CA GLY A 55 -22.04 -10.23 20.79
C GLY A 55 -23.34 -10.93 21.16
N SER A 56 -23.52 -11.15 22.49
CA SER A 56 -24.58 -11.92 23.13
C SER A 56 -25.97 -11.29 23.14
N THR A 57 -26.10 -10.04 22.79
CA THR A 57 -27.37 -9.32 22.74
C THR A 57 -27.74 -8.98 21.31
N ARG A 58 -28.94 -9.39 20.91
CA ARG A 58 -29.50 -9.34 19.55
C ARG A 58 -29.70 -7.93 18.97
N THR A 59 -29.13 -6.90 19.60
CA THR A 59 -29.51 -5.50 19.36
C THR A 59 -28.37 -4.66 18.73
N GLU A 60 -27.14 -5.18 18.63
CA GLU A 60 -26.04 -4.43 18.06
C GLU A 60 -25.46 -5.20 16.86
N SER A 61 -25.79 -4.77 15.67
CA SER A 61 -25.14 -5.21 14.43
C SER A 61 -24.06 -4.21 14.05
N LEU A 62 -22.89 -4.73 13.69
CA LEU A 62 -21.81 -3.94 13.10
C LEU A 62 -21.87 -4.10 11.60
N VAL A 63 -21.75 -2.99 10.88
CA VAL A 63 -21.55 -3.04 9.43
C VAL A 63 -20.07 -3.19 9.15
N MET A 64 -19.71 -4.20 8.38
CA MET A 64 -18.33 -4.53 8.02
C MET A 64 -18.17 -4.45 6.50
N ALA A 65 -17.00 -4.03 6.05
CA ALA A 65 -16.59 -4.08 4.66
C ALA A 65 -15.38 -5.00 4.52
N GLU A 66 -15.51 -6.01 3.69
CA GLU A 66 -14.39 -6.84 3.24
C GLU A 66 -13.94 -6.29 1.88
N ILE A 67 -12.67 -5.91 1.75
CA ILE A 67 -12.11 -5.29 0.55
C ILE A 67 -10.88 -6.09 0.14
N SER A 68 -10.85 -6.50 -1.12
CA SER A 68 -9.71 -7.21 -1.72
C SER A 68 -9.22 -6.46 -2.95
N LEU A 69 -7.91 -6.23 -3.00
CA LEU A 69 -7.22 -5.65 -4.14
C LEU A 69 -6.35 -6.72 -4.81
N SER A 70 -6.42 -6.83 -6.12
CA SER A 70 -5.60 -7.77 -6.88
C SER A 70 -5.10 -7.17 -8.20
N GLY A 71 -3.82 -7.39 -8.49
CA GLY A 71 -3.17 -6.86 -9.69
C GLY A 71 -1.67 -7.05 -9.64
N GLU A 72 -0.97 -6.28 -10.46
CA GLU A 72 0.49 -6.23 -10.45
C GLU A 72 0.98 -4.87 -10.93
N TYR A 73 2.13 -4.46 -10.43
CA TYR A 73 2.83 -3.29 -10.93
C TYR A 73 4.32 -3.59 -11.14
N LYS A 74 4.94 -2.80 -11.98
CA LYS A 74 6.38 -2.81 -12.24
C LYS A 74 7.04 -1.67 -11.49
N THR A 75 8.22 -1.95 -10.96
CA THR A 75 9.07 -0.97 -10.31
C THR A 75 10.53 -1.41 -10.42
N ASN A 76 11.46 -0.65 -9.85
CA ASN A 76 12.86 -0.99 -9.85
C ASN A 76 13.35 -1.34 -8.43
N CYS A 77 14.27 -2.29 -8.33
CA CYS A 77 14.94 -2.59 -7.09
C CYS A 77 15.70 -1.34 -6.59
N ALA A 78 15.44 -0.92 -5.35
CA ALA A 78 16.08 0.26 -4.76
C ALA A 78 17.61 0.14 -4.60
N ARG A 79 18.19 -1.07 -4.74
CA ARG A 79 19.63 -1.29 -4.60
C ARG A 79 20.34 -1.55 -5.93
N CYS A 80 19.77 -2.37 -6.82
CA CYS A 80 20.44 -2.80 -8.06
C CYS A 80 19.78 -2.24 -9.33
N LEU A 81 18.65 -1.57 -9.21
CA LEU A 81 17.86 -0.98 -10.28
C LEU A 81 17.29 -1.98 -11.29
N ASP A 82 17.36 -3.28 -11.00
CA ASP A 82 16.72 -4.30 -11.84
C ASP A 82 15.20 -4.14 -11.78
N GLU A 83 14.52 -4.33 -12.92
CA GLU A 83 13.06 -4.28 -13.00
C GLU A 83 12.44 -5.41 -12.17
N LEU A 84 11.41 -5.08 -11.40
CA LEU A 84 10.64 -6.00 -10.59
C LEU A 84 9.18 -5.97 -11.01
N CYS A 85 8.53 -7.14 -11.00
CA CYS A 85 7.10 -7.28 -11.11
C CYS A 85 6.57 -7.65 -9.73
N VAL A 86 5.77 -6.77 -9.14
CA VAL A 86 5.28 -6.90 -7.76
C VAL A 86 3.79 -7.20 -7.81
N PRO A 87 3.34 -8.34 -7.26
CA PRO A 87 1.92 -8.63 -7.16
C PRO A 87 1.26 -7.73 -6.12
N VAL A 88 0.03 -7.32 -6.41
CA VAL A 88 -0.90 -6.73 -5.45
C VAL A 88 -1.89 -7.83 -5.08
N ASP A 89 -1.83 -8.30 -3.86
CA ASP A 89 -2.76 -9.29 -3.33
C ASP A 89 -3.01 -8.97 -1.86
N PHE A 90 -4.06 -8.21 -1.63
CA PHE A 90 -4.44 -7.69 -0.32
C PHE A 90 -5.90 -7.96 -0.06
N SER A 91 -6.25 -8.36 1.15
CA SER A 91 -7.63 -8.55 1.59
C SER A 91 -7.73 -8.31 3.09
N ASP A 92 -8.63 -7.40 3.50
CA ASP A 92 -8.86 -7.11 4.92
C ASP A 92 -10.33 -6.72 5.18
N GLU A 93 -10.72 -6.78 6.47
CA GLU A 93 -12.04 -6.39 6.96
C GLU A 93 -11.96 -5.08 7.75
N TYR A 94 -12.88 -4.16 7.45
CA TYR A 94 -13.01 -2.87 8.12
C TYR A 94 -14.40 -2.71 8.70
N SER A 95 -14.49 -2.06 9.85
CA SER A 95 -15.79 -1.58 10.34
C SER A 95 -16.22 -0.35 9.57
N VAL A 96 -17.53 -0.23 9.31
CA VAL A 96 -18.12 0.90 8.59
C VAL A 96 -19.11 1.63 9.49
N ALA A 97 -18.97 2.96 9.57
CA ALA A 97 -19.89 3.80 10.33
C ALA A 97 -20.39 4.98 9.49
N ALA A 98 -21.64 5.40 9.74
CA ALA A 98 -22.21 6.58 9.11
C ALA A 98 -21.56 7.87 9.65
N GLU A 99 -21.18 7.89 10.94
CA GLU A 99 -20.59 9.02 11.63
C GLU A 99 -19.58 8.53 12.68
N LEU A 100 -18.54 9.34 12.92
CA LEU A 100 -17.61 9.09 14.03
C LEU A 100 -18.31 9.39 15.35
N GLN A 101 -18.47 8.36 16.19
CA GLN A 101 -19.05 8.54 17.53
C GLN A 101 -18.03 8.99 18.58
N ASN A 102 -16.72 8.83 18.32
CA ASN A 102 -15.60 9.21 19.21
C ASN A 102 -14.32 9.44 18.41
N GLU A 103 -13.31 10.08 19.02
CA GLU A 103 -11.97 10.29 18.42
C GLU A 103 -11.17 8.99 18.16
N GLN A 104 -11.72 7.83 18.45
CA GLN A 104 -11.08 6.51 18.32
C GLN A 104 -11.42 5.79 17.00
N GLY A 105 -11.63 6.52 15.92
CA GLY A 105 -11.98 5.97 14.61
C GLY A 105 -10.82 5.35 13.80
N GLU A 106 -9.73 4.92 14.43
CA GLU A 106 -8.65 4.23 13.73
C GLU A 106 -9.15 2.89 13.16
N GLY A 107 -8.93 2.69 11.85
CA GLY A 107 -9.34 1.46 11.14
C GLY A 107 -10.83 1.39 10.77
N MET A 108 -11.55 2.51 10.79
CA MET A 108 -12.98 2.57 10.45
C MET A 108 -13.18 3.33 9.14
N LEU A 109 -13.98 2.76 8.24
CA LEU A 109 -14.41 3.44 7.01
C LEU A 109 -15.65 4.29 7.31
N LEU A 110 -15.65 5.51 6.81
CA LEU A 110 -16.76 6.44 7.01
C LEU A 110 -17.66 6.48 5.79
N ALA A 111 -18.97 6.34 6.02
CA ALA A 111 -20.03 6.43 5.02
C ALA A 111 -20.99 7.55 5.37
N PRO A 112 -20.59 8.84 5.23
CA PRO A 112 -21.45 9.97 5.56
C PRO A 112 -22.73 9.93 4.74
N ALA A 113 -23.87 10.17 5.39
CA ALA A 113 -25.20 10.02 4.80
C ALA A 113 -25.48 8.63 4.19
N GLY A 114 -24.75 7.59 4.64
CA GLY A 114 -24.86 6.22 4.14
C GLY A 114 -24.17 5.97 2.80
N ILE A 115 -23.33 6.88 2.33
CA ILE A 115 -22.59 6.75 1.06
C ILE A 115 -21.11 6.50 1.37
N LEU A 116 -20.60 5.36 0.95
CA LEU A 116 -19.19 5.00 1.05
C LEU A 116 -18.49 5.27 -0.28
N ASP A 117 -17.45 6.10 -0.29
CA ASP A 117 -16.55 6.24 -1.43
C ASP A 117 -15.52 5.08 -1.41
N ILE A 118 -15.90 3.98 -2.04
CA ILE A 118 -15.05 2.79 -2.06
C ILE A 118 -13.83 2.96 -2.97
N GLY A 119 -13.88 3.93 -3.89
CA GLY A 119 -12.73 4.29 -4.74
C GLY A 119 -11.63 4.95 -3.91
N GLU A 120 -11.99 5.95 -3.09
CA GLU A 120 -11.06 6.61 -2.17
C GLU A 120 -10.53 5.64 -1.11
N CYS A 121 -11.38 4.74 -0.59
CA CYS A 121 -10.95 3.68 0.31
C CYS A 121 -9.90 2.77 -0.36
N ALA A 122 -10.17 2.28 -1.57
CA ALA A 122 -9.25 1.40 -2.29
C ALA A 122 -7.90 2.06 -2.58
N ASP A 123 -7.89 3.35 -2.94
CA ASP A 123 -6.67 4.13 -3.18
C ASP A 123 -5.86 4.25 -1.88
N SER A 124 -6.51 4.65 -0.79
CA SER A 124 -5.87 4.77 0.54
C SER A 124 -5.30 3.43 1.03
N LEU A 125 -6.04 2.33 0.89
CA LEU A 125 -5.60 0.99 1.28
C LEU A 125 -4.41 0.53 0.42
N PHE A 126 -4.44 0.79 -0.87
CA PHE A 126 -3.34 0.48 -1.75
C PHE A 126 -2.05 1.21 -1.31
N PHE A 127 -2.13 2.51 -1.00
CA PHE A 127 -0.98 3.29 -0.51
C PHE A 127 -0.44 2.78 0.84
N MET A 128 -1.31 2.33 1.74
CA MET A 128 -0.89 1.78 3.04
C MET A 128 -0.12 0.46 2.90
N GLU A 129 -0.45 -0.34 1.89
CA GLU A 129 0.19 -1.63 1.62
C GLU A 129 1.48 -1.52 0.79
N LEU A 130 1.74 -0.36 0.16
CA LEU A 130 2.97 -0.17 -0.58
C LEU A 130 4.19 -0.23 0.36
N PRO A 131 5.16 -1.11 0.09
CA PRO A 131 6.39 -1.13 0.88
C PRO A 131 7.19 0.15 0.62
N SER A 132 7.81 0.69 1.66
CA SER A 132 8.67 1.88 1.57
C SER A 132 9.88 1.73 0.64
N LYS A 133 10.23 0.50 0.27
CA LYS A 133 11.26 0.17 -0.71
C LYS A 133 11.04 -1.22 -1.31
N HIS A 134 11.32 -1.35 -2.60
CA HIS A 134 11.26 -2.61 -3.32
C HIS A 134 12.66 -3.19 -3.47
N LEU A 135 12.84 -4.46 -3.17
CA LEU A 135 14.11 -5.18 -3.30
C LEU A 135 13.91 -6.45 -4.12
N CYS A 136 14.85 -6.79 -5.00
CA CYS A 136 14.81 -8.05 -5.75
C CYS A 136 15.05 -9.27 -4.83
N SER A 137 15.77 -9.07 -3.73
CA SER A 137 15.95 -10.02 -2.63
C SER A 137 16.43 -9.27 -1.39
N ASP A 138 16.22 -9.84 -0.21
CA ASP A 138 16.68 -9.27 1.07
C ASP A 138 18.20 -9.10 1.09
N ASP A 139 18.94 -10.03 0.47
CA ASP A 139 20.39 -10.05 0.36
C ASP A 139 20.92 -9.31 -0.89
N CYS A 140 20.09 -8.49 -1.55
CA CYS A 140 20.53 -7.74 -2.73
C CYS A 140 21.77 -6.88 -2.40
N LYS A 141 22.86 -7.13 -3.11
CA LYS A 141 24.16 -6.42 -2.93
C LYS A 141 24.18 -5.04 -3.59
N GLY A 142 23.20 -4.77 -4.44
CA GLY A 142 23.07 -3.49 -5.12
C GLY A 142 24.14 -3.24 -6.19
N LEU A 143 24.29 -1.97 -6.55
CA LEU A 143 25.30 -1.50 -7.48
C LEU A 143 26.58 -1.11 -6.74
N CYS A 144 27.70 -1.35 -7.37
CA CYS A 144 28.99 -0.84 -6.88
C CYS A 144 29.00 0.69 -6.96
N GLN A 145 29.26 1.35 -5.84
CA GLN A 145 29.31 2.81 -5.76
C GLN A 145 30.46 3.45 -6.55
N GLY A 146 31.47 2.65 -6.92
CA GLY A 146 32.61 3.16 -7.69
C GLY A 146 32.46 3.03 -9.20
N CYS A 147 31.86 1.94 -9.70
CA CYS A 147 31.78 1.65 -11.15
C CYS A 147 30.38 1.31 -11.66
N GLY A 148 29.35 1.30 -10.79
CA GLY A 148 27.97 1.02 -11.21
C GLY A 148 27.66 -0.44 -11.55
N LYS A 149 28.61 -1.38 -11.41
CA LYS A 149 28.35 -2.79 -11.68
C LYS A 149 27.35 -3.39 -10.69
N ASN A 150 26.45 -4.23 -11.18
CA ASN A 150 25.53 -4.98 -10.34
C ASN A 150 26.30 -6.10 -9.59
N LEU A 151 26.41 -5.93 -8.28
CA LEU A 151 27.17 -6.84 -7.41
C LEU A 151 26.48 -8.19 -7.17
N ASN A 152 25.24 -8.35 -7.61
CA ASN A 152 24.53 -9.63 -7.57
C ASN A 152 25.00 -10.55 -8.72
N VAL A 153 25.45 -9.96 -9.82
CA VAL A 153 25.82 -10.67 -11.06
C VAL A 153 27.33 -10.72 -11.26
N GLU A 154 28.02 -9.61 -10.97
CA GLU A 154 29.44 -9.46 -11.24
C GLU A 154 30.27 -9.09 -10.01
N LYS A 155 31.49 -9.60 -9.97
CA LYS A 155 32.48 -9.13 -8.98
C LYS A 155 33.07 -7.79 -9.40
N CYS A 156 33.06 -6.84 -8.49
CA CYS A 156 33.71 -5.56 -8.69
C CYS A 156 35.23 -5.65 -8.39
N THR A 157 36.03 -5.05 -9.27
CA THR A 157 37.51 -4.94 -9.10
C THR A 157 37.93 -3.56 -8.57
N CYS A 158 36.97 -2.66 -8.30
CA CYS A 158 37.27 -1.38 -7.66
C CYS A 158 37.89 -1.63 -6.29
N SER A 159 39.04 -1.02 -6.03
CA SER A 159 39.64 -0.98 -4.69
C SER A 159 38.69 -0.17 -3.76
N GLY A 160 37.70 -0.87 -3.21
CA GLY A 160 36.63 -0.29 -2.43
C GLY A 160 37.11 0.68 -1.38
N LYS A 161 36.68 1.89 -1.46
CA LYS A 161 36.65 2.98 -0.51
C LYS A 161 37.08 4.31 -1.14
N ASN A 162 36.36 4.77 -2.13
CA ASN A 162 36.28 6.22 -2.35
C ASN A 162 35.51 6.81 -1.18
N ILE A 163 36.23 7.08 -0.09
CA ILE A 163 35.67 7.88 1.00
C ILE A 163 35.56 9.29 0.45
N ASP A 164 34.34 9.84 0.50
CA ASP A 164 34.12 11.25 0.15
C ASP A 164 35.18 12.09 0.89
N PRO A 165 35.98 12.92 0.20
CA PRO A 165 37.02 13.76 0.83
C PRO A 165 36.49 14.61 2.00
N ARG A 166 35.22 14.97 1.97
CA ARG A 166 34.52 15.70 3.04
C ARG A 166 34.37 14.89 4.32
N LEU A 167 34.25 13.55 4.18
CA LEU A 167 34.11 12.60 5.30
C LEU A 167 35.46 12.01 5.78
N ALA A 168 36.54 12.30 5.07
CA ALA A 168 37.88 11.79 5.43
C ALA A 168 38.35 12.17 6.85
N VAL A 169 37.82 13.31 7.35
CA VAL A 169 38.12 13.77 8.74
C VAL A 169 37.42 12.85 9.76
N LEU A 170 36.21 12.37 9.49
CA LEU A 170 35.48 11.45 10.38
C LEU A 170 36.17 10.10 10.48
N LYS A 171 36.78 9.60 9.41
CA LYS A 171 37.56 8.38 9.43
C LYS A 171 38.74 8.50 10.38
N LYS A 172 39.47 9.62 10.37
CA LYS A 172 40.60 9.86 11.29
C LYS A 172 40.19 9.85 12.76
N LEU A 173 38.92 10.21 13.05
CA LEU A 173 38.39 10.17 14.42
C LEU A 173 38.08 8.72 14.84
N LEU A 174 37.54 7.91 13.95
CA LEU A 174 37.24 6.49 14.20
C LEU A 174 38.54 5.68 14.40
N ASP A 175 39.54 5.89 13.54
CA ASP A 175 40.87 5.23 13.64
C ASP A 175 41.64 5.61 14.95
N LYS A 176 41.26 6.72 15.61
CA LYS A 176 41.83 7.14 16.91
C LYS A 176 41.13 6.51 18.12
N GLN A 177 39.93 5.95 17.96
CA GLN A 177 39.22 5.29 19.07
C GLN A 177 39.57 3.79 19.21
N GLU A 178 40.23 3.20 18.20
CA GLU A 178 40.70 1.79 18.24
C GLU A 178 42.11 1.60 18.77
N ASN A 179 42.79 2.65 19.25
CA ASN A 179 44.06 2.61 19.96
C ASN A 179 43.83 3.20 21.36
#